data_04b17e0a2c8c7c0454a6ec430359dde9
#
_entry.id   04b17e0a2c8c7c0454a6ec430359dde9
#
_cell.length_a   1.000
_cell.length_b   1.000
_cell.length_c   1.000
_cell.angle_alpha   90.00
_cell.angle_beta   90.00
_cell.angle_gamma   90.00
#
_symmetry.space_group_name_H-M   'P 1'
#
loop_
_entity.id
_entity.type
_entity.pdbx_description
1 polymer ?
#
loop_
_entity_poly.entity_id
_entity_poly.type
_entity_poly.pdbx_seq_one_letter_code
_entity_poly.pdbx_strand_id
1 'polypeptide(L)'
;MTQPQPAPSSSSSASAAASAQYLTFVCGGEEYGVEILRVQEIKGWEHVTRVPYAPPFVLGVMNLRGMIVPVIDLRTRLNLEKRNFDASTVVIVVRVQSSRGEKTVGIVVDAVSEVYSVQSESIKQVPELGGIINDSCVKGIATVEGKMVMLLDINSLVAACVETDAPRTLNA
;
A
#
# COMPACT_ATOMS: atom_id res chain seq x y z
N MET A 1 -42.68 42.53 27.29
CA MET A 1 -41.22 42.41 27.07
C MET A 1 -40.94 41.10 26.41
N THR A 2 -40.73 41.11 25.13
CA THR A 2 -40.43 39.92 24.33
C THR A 2 -38.89 39.82 24.26
N GLN A 3 -38.36 38.75 24.82
CA GLN A 3 -36.97 38.39 24.63
C GLN A 3 -36.77 37.83 23.22
N PRO A 4 -35.73 38.27 22.51
CA PRO A 4 -35.39 37.66 21.26
C PRO A 4 -34.90 36.27 21.49
N GLN A 5 -35.56 35.30 20.90
CA GLN A 5 -35.13 33.94 20.87
C GLN A 5 -33.85 33.84 20.01
N PRO A 6 -32.77 33.21 20.51
CA PRO A 6 -31.61 33.00 19.67
C PRO A 6 -31.99 32.08 18.52
N ALA A 7 -31.67 32.51 17.33
CA ALA A 7 -31.85 31.67 16.15
C ALA A 7 -31.11 30.33 16.34
N PRO A 8 -31.71 29.21 15.94
CA PRO A 8 -31.01 27.95 15.98
C PRO A 8 -29.78 28.05 15.07
N SER A 9 -28.61 27.94 15.65
CA SER A 9 -27.41 27.75 14.86
C SER A 9 -27.64 26.51 13.99
N SER A 10 -27.88 26.74 12.72
CA SER A 10 -27.82 25.68 11.74
C SER A 10 -26.38 25.17 11.77
N SER A 11 -26.16 24.12 12.55
CA SER A 11 -24.98 23.31 12.37
C SER A 11 -25.14 22.71 10.98
N SER A 12 -24.61 23.42 9.97
CA SER A 12 -24.31 22.77 8.72
C SER A 12 -23.31 21.69 9.05
N SER A 13 -23.81 20.49 9.24
CA SER A 13 -23.00 19.32 9.12
C SER A 13 -22.57 19.25 7.65
N ALA A 14 -21.62 20.08 7.28
CA ALA A 14 -20.83 19.78 6.12
C ALA A 14 -20.32 18.37 6.38
N SER A 15 -20.87 17.40 5.66
CA SER A 15 -20.30 16.08 5.64
C SER A 15 -18.84 16.29 5.25
N ALA A 16 -17.96 16.20 6.23
CA ALA A 16 -16.52 16.28 5.97
C ALA A 16 -16.27 15.23 4.92
N ALA A 17 -15.98 15.65 3.66
CA ALA A 17 -15.62 14.73 2.60
C ALA A 17 -14.54 13.83 3.16
N ALA A 18 -14.80 12.51 3.19
CA ALA A 18 -13.89 11.57 3.77
C ALA A 18 -12.54 11.72 3.06
N SER A 19 -11.53 12.16 3.78
CA SER A 19 -10.17 12.29 3.28
C SER A 19 -9.30 11.25 3.97
N ALA A 20 -8.40 10.64 3.23
CA ALA A 20 -7.39 9.74 3.75
C ALA A 20 -6.00 10.26 3.37
N GLN A 21 -5.03 10.00 4.23
CA GLN A 21 -3.65 10.31 3.94
C GLN A 21 -2.96 9.11 3.28
N TYR A 22 -2.19 9.39 2.26
CA TYR A 22 -1.43 8.40 1.51
C TYR A 22 0.06 8.74 1.54
N LEU A 23 0.86 7.75 1.87
CA LEU A 23 2.30 7.82 1.66
C LEU A 23 2.55 7.54 0.19
N THR A 24 3.18 8.49 -0.51
CA THR A 24 3.54 8.30 -1.91
C THR A 24 4.99 7.83 -2.05
N PHE A 25 5.23 7.05 -3.07
CA PHE A 25 6.53 6.49 -3.38
C PHE A 25 6.67 6.24 -4.88
N VAL A 26 7.89 6.16 -5.33
CA VAL A 26 8.22 5.89 -6.74
C VAL A 26 8.58 4.42 -6.91
N CYS A 27 8.04 3.82 -7.94
CA CYS A 27 8.39 2.48 -8.36
C CYS A 27 8.29 2.38 -9.88
N GLY A 28 9.39 2.03 -10.55
CA GLY A 28 9.41 1.93 -12.00
C GLY A 28 9.18 3.25 -12.75
N GLY A 29 9.51 4.39 -12.14
CA GLY A 29 9.31 5.70 -12.74
C GLY A 29 7.91 6.30 -12.54
N GLU A 30 6.99 5.57 -11.94
CA GLU A 30 5.62 6.02 -11.66
C GLU A 30 5.41 6.22 -10.17
N GLU A 31 4.48 7.11 -9.81
CA GLU A 31 4.11 7.34 -8.42
C GLU A 31 2.92 6.51 -7.99
N TYR A 32 3.09 5.89 -6.83
CA TYR A 32 2.08 5.08 -6.16
C TYR A 32 1.81 5.61 -4.76
N GLY A 33 0.68 5.25 -4.20
CA GLY A 33 0.31 5.63 -2.85
C GLY A 33 -0.30 4.48 -2.07
N VAL A 34 0.01 4.42 -0.78
CA VAL A 34 -0.61 3.50 0.19
C VAL A 34 -1.15 4.31 1.36
N GLU A 35 -2.26 3.86 1.94
CA GLU A 35 -2.82 4.51 3.11
C GLU A 35 -1.80 4.58 4.25
N ILE A 36 -1.58 5.77 4.78
CA ILE A 36 -0.59 5.97 5.86
C ILE A 36 -0.91 5.15 7.11
N LEU A 37 -2.17 4.89 7.38
CA LEU A 37 -2.60 4.09 8.53
C LEU A 37 -2.16 2.63 8.43
N ARG A 38 -1.83 2.17 7.24
CA ARG A 38 -1.28 0.82 7.02
C ARG A 38 0.23 0.77 7.19
N VAL A 39 0.90 1.90 7.10
CA VAL A 39 2.36 1.98 7.21
C VAL A 39 2.77 1.90 8.67
N GLN A 40 3.59 0.93 9.00
CA GLN A 40 4.15 0.75 10.33
C GLN A 40 5.48 1.46 10.49
N GLU A 41 6.37 1.29 9.53
CA GLU A 41 7.65 1.99 9.48
C GLU A 41 8.23 1.98 8.06
N ILE A 42 9.23 2.82 7.84
CA ILE A 42 10.00 2.89 6.59
C ILE A 42 11.45 2.65 6.95
N LYS A 43 12.08 1.70 6.26
CA LYS A 43 13.48 1.33 6.46
C LYS A 43 14.27 1.46 5.17
N GLY A 44 15.56 1.75 5.27
CA GLY A 44 16.48 1.54 4.15
C GLY A 44 16.56 0.07 3.76
N TRP A 45 16.92 -0.18 2.51
CA TRP A 45 17.12 -1.54 2.04
C TRP A 45 18.18 -2.28 2.85
N GLU A 46 17.85 -3.45 3.29
CA GLU A 46 18.76 -4.38 3.96
C GLU A 46 18.70 -5.75 3.26
N HIS A 47 19.75 -6.51 3.42
CA HIS A 47 19.78 -7.86 2.88
C HIS A 47 18.71 -8.74 3.55
N VAL A 48 17.95 -9.47 2.74
CA VAL A 48 16.92 -10.40 3.20
C VAL A 48 17.39 -11.85 3.06
N THR A 49 16.88 -12.71 3.91
CA THR A 49 17.12 -14.15 3.83
C THR A 49 16.13 -14.77 2.85
N ARG A 50 16.62 -15.42 1.82
CA ARG A 50 15.77 -16.06 0.80
C ARG A 50 15.01 -17.24 1.39
N VAL A 51 13.75 -17.35 0.98
CA VAL A 51 12.89 -18.50 1.33
C VAL A 51 12.77 -19.41 0.10
N PRO A 52 13.09 -20.71 0.23
CA PRO A 52 12.94 -21.65 -0.87
C PRO A 52 11.47 -21.76 -1.34
N TYR A 53 11.28 -21.93 -2.64
CA TYR A 53 9.95 -22.11 -3.26
C TYR A 53 8.97 -20.97 -3.06
N ALA A 54 9.43 -19.77 -2.68
CA ALA A 54 8.59 -18.59 -2.60
C ALA A 54 8.21 -18.09 -4.01
N PRO A 55 7.06 -17.38 -4.15
CA PRO A 55 6.72 -16.73 -5.41
C PRO A 55 7.82 -15.78 -5.88
N PRO A 56 7.97 -15.51 -7.20
CA PRO A 56 9.04 -14.68 -7.73
C PRO A 56 9.12 -13.26 -7.15
N PHE A 57 7.99 -12.70 -6.73
CA PHE A 57 7.94 -11.36 -6.13
C PHE A 57 8.31 -11.35 -4.64
N VAL A 58 8.42 -12.49 -3.99
CA VAL A 58 8.91 -12.60 -2.60
C VAL A 58 10.43 -12.67 -2.62
N LEU A 59 11.08 -11.62 -2.12
CA LEU A 59 12.54 -11.57 -2.03
C LEU A 59 13.08 -12.47 -0.92
N GLY A 60 12.32 -12.63 0.13
CA GLY A 60 12.69 -13.40 1.29
C GLY A 60 12.02 -12.90 2.55
N VAL A 61 12.69 -13.09 3.68
CA VAL A 61 12.24 -12.62 4.99
C VAL A 61 13.32 -11.78 5.65
N MET A 62 12.89 -10.83 6.46
CA MET A 62 13.77 -10.04 7.31
C MET A 62 13.35 -10.19 8.78
N ASN A 63 14.30 -9.99 9.68
CA ASN A 63 14.01 -9.90 11.11
C ASN A 63 13.77 -8.43 11.46
N LEU A 64 12.55 -8.15 11.93
CA LEU A 64 12.17 -6.83 12.41
C LEU A 64 11.88 -6.93 13.90
N ARG A 65 12.85 -6.53 14.72
CA ARG A 65 12.73 -6.54 16.20
C ARG A 65 12.27 -7.89 16.76
N GLY A 66 12.83 -8.99 16.24
CA GLY A 66 12.48 -10.36 16.62
C GLY A 66 11.31 -10.98 15.85
N MET A 67 10.62 -10.21 15.04
CA MET A 67 9.54 -10.69 14.19
C MET A 67 10.04 -10.98 12.78
N ILE A 68 9.67 -12.15 12.25
CA ILE A 68 10.00 -12.53 10.88
C ILE A 68 8.97 -11.94 9.94
N VAL A 69 9.41 -11.07 9.05
CA VAL A 69 8.57 -10.30 8.13
C VAL A 69 8.90 -10.69 6.70
N PRO A 70 7.92 -11.18 5.91
CA PRO A 70 8.14 -11.40 4.49
C PRO A 70 8.35 -10.08 3.77
N VAL A 71 9.23 -10.07 2.79
CA VAL A 71 9.58 -8.90 1.99
C VAL A 71 9.29 -9.18 0.53
N ILE A 72 8.48 -8.34 -0.08
CA ILE A 72 8.12 -8.44 -1.48
C ILE A 72 8.74 -7.32 -2.30
N ASP A 73 9.10 -7.64 -3.53
CA ASP A 73 9.54 -6.67 -4.52
C ASP A 73 8.33 -6.15 -5.30
N LEU A 74 7.99 -4.88 -5.10
CA LEU A 74 6.83 -4.28 -5.75
C LEU A 74 6.98 -4.25 -7.28
N ARG A 75 8.18 -4.03 -7.80
CA ARG A 75 8.43 -4.07 -9.24
C ARG A 75 8.05 -5.40 -9.86
N THR A 76 8.50 -6.48 -9.27
CA THR A 76 8.16 -7.84 -9.72
C THR A 76 6.66 -8.10 -9.56
N ARG A 77 6.07 -7.67 -8.46
CA ARG A 77 4.64 -7.87 -8.20
C ARG A 77 3.74 -7.13 -9.21
N LEU A 78 4.14 -5.95 -9.64
CA LEU A 78 3.45 -5.14 -10.64
C LEU A 78 3.90 -5.46 -12.09
N ASN A 79 4.74 -6.48 -12.26
CA ASN A 79 5.29 -6.88 -13.56
C ASN A 79 6.07 -5.76 -14.26
N LEU A 80 6.78 -4.97 -13.48
CA LEU A 80 7.69 -3.93 -13.97
C LEU A 80 9.09 -4.49 -14.18
N GLU A 81 9.89 -3.76 -14.94
CA GLU A 81 11.27 -4.13 -15.20
C GLU A 81 12.10 -4.20 -13.90
N LYS A 82 12.89 -5.26 -13.75
CA LYS A 82 13.78 -5.43 -12.59
C LYS A 82 14.89 -4.40 -12.59
N ARG A 83 15.25 -3.92 -11.41
CA ARG A 83 16.34 -3.00 -11.20
C ARG A 83 17.16 -3.44 -9.99
N ASN A 84 18.45 -3.13 -10.03
CA ASN A 84 19.31 -3.33 -8.87
C ASN A 84 18.90 -2.37 -7.74
N PHE A 85 18.98 -2.84 -6.51
CA PHE A 85 18.74 -2.02 -5.34
C PHE A 85 19.93 -1.10 -5.09
N ASP A 86 19.65 0.14 -4.73
CA ASP A 86 20.66 1.17 -4.47
C ASP A 86 20.39 1.86 -3.12
N ALA A 87 21.13 2.93 -2.84
CA ALA A 87 21.03 3.67 -1.59
C ALA A 87 19.66 4.36 -1.38
N SER A 88 18.88 4.58 -2.45
CA SER A 88 17.54 5.17 -2.37
C SER A 88 16.45 4.13 -2.18
N THR A 89 16.74 2.86 -2.39
CA THR A 89 15.81 1.75 -2.23
C THR A 89 15.37 1.65 -0.77
N VAL A 90 14.07 1.58 -0.55
CA VAL A 90 13.49 1.52 0.79
C VAL A 90 12.49 0.38 0.91
N VAL A 91 12.32 -0.09 2.13
CA VAL A 91 11.32 -1.06 2.52
C VAL A 91 10.23 -0.33 3.31
N ILE A 92 9.02 -0.34 2.78
CA ILE A 92 7.85 0.16 3.49
C ILE A 92 7.23 -1.03 4.22
N VAL A 93 7.25 -1.00 5.53
CA VAL A 93 6.65 -2.05 6.37
C VAL A 93 5.20 -1.70 6.62
N VAL A 94 4.30 -2.56 6.16
CA VAL A 94 2.86 -2.34 6.21
C VAL A 94 2.14 -3.44 6.97
N ARG A 95 1.00 -3.09 7.56
CA ARG A 95 0.07 -4.03 8.18
C ARG A 95 -1.04 -4.38 7.21
N VAL A 96 -1.31 -5.66 7.07
CA VAL A 96 -2.34 -6.18 6.18
C VAL A 96 -3.28 -7.10 6.94
N GLN A 97 -4.54 -7.10 6.52
CA GLN A 97 -5.54 -8.02 7.07
C GLN A 97 -5.51 -9.32 6.29
N SER A 98 -5.47 -10.42 7.01
CA SER A 98 -5.61 -11.75 6.43
C SER A 98 -6.74 -12.51 7.12
N SER A 99 -7.12 -13.66 6.56
CA SER A 99 -8.08 -14.57 7.17
C SER A 99 -7.69 -15.05 8.57
N ARG A 100 -6.40 -14.98 8.91
CA ARG A 100 -5.82 -15.39 10.20
C ARG A 100 -5.46 -14.21 11.11
N GLY A 101 -5.93 -13.01 10.80
CA GLY A 101 -5.64 -11.80 11.57
C GLY A 101 -4.69 -10.86 10.85
N GLU A 102 -4.18 -9.89 11.60
CA GLU A 102 -3.27 -8.88 11.07
C GLU A 102 -1.86 -9.45 10.89
N LYS A 103 -1.26 -9.17 9.74
CA LYS A 103 0.12 -9.55 9.41
C LYS A 103 0.93 -8.33 8.98
N THR A 104 2.22 -8.43 9.14
CA THR A 104 3.19 -7.39 8.73
C THR A 104 3.95 -7.88 7.51
N VAL A 105 4.08 -7.03 6.50
CA VAL A 105 4.79 -7.31 5.25
C VAL A 105 5.67 -6.12 4.89
N GLY A 106 6.88 -6.37 4.41
CA GLY A 106 7.74 -5.35 3.84
C GLY A 106 7.57 -5.27 2.33
N ILE A 107 7.48 -4.05 1.81
CA ILE A 107 7.36 -3.78 0.37
C ILE A 107 8.56 -2.97 -0.07
N VAL A 108 9.32 -3.48 -1.02
CA VAL A 108 10.50 -2.79 -1.57
C VAL A 108 10.07 -1.88 -2.71
N VAL A 109 10.43 -0.60 -2.59
CA VAL A 109 10.15 0.44 -3.58
C VAL A 109 11.43 1.20 -3.92
N ASP A 110 11.42 1.96 -5.00
CA ASP A 110 12.61 2.68 -5.47
C ASP A 110 12.97 3.86 -4.57
N ALA A 111 11.98 4.63 -4.16
CA ALA A 111 12.13 5.78 -3.27
C ALA A 111 10.80 6.16 -2.65
N VAL A 112 10.84 6.74 -1.46
CA VAL A 112 9.67 7.34 -0.82
C VAL A 112 9.62 8.83 -1.14
N SER A 113 8.44 9.35 -1.42
CA SER A 113 8.21 10.77 -1.71
C SER A 113 7.62 11.48 -0.48
N GLU A 114 6.33 11.75 -0.49
CA GLU A 114 5.67 12.57 0.54
C GLU A 114 4.33 11.94 0.98
N VAL A 115 3.74 12.52 2.00
CA VAL A 115 2.38 12.17 2.44
C VAL A 115 1.41 13.21 1.96
N TYR A 116 0.35 12.77 1.28
CA TYR A 116 -0.70 13.64 0.78
C TYR A 116 -2.07 13.26 1.34
N SER A 117 -2.87 14.27 1.59
CA SER A 117 -4.29 14.07 1.88
C SER A 117 -5.07 14.00 0.58
N VAL A 118 -5.80 12.93 0.37
CA VAL A 118 -6.61 12.70 -0.83
C VAL A 118 -8.07 12.57 -0.43
N GLN A 119 -8.93 13.38 -1.02
CA GLN A 119 -10.37 13.26 -0.82
C GLN A 119 -10.93 12.09 -1.62
N SER A 120 -11.83 11.34 -1.02
CA SER A 120 -12.46 10.17 -1.68
C SER A 120 -13.11 10.51 -3.01
N GLU A 121 -13.67 11.71 -3.13
CA GLU A 121 -14.31 12.20 -4.35
C GLU A 121 -13.33 12.46 -5.50
N SER A 122 -12.06 12.73 -5.19
CA SER A 122 -11.02 12.97 -6.19
C SER A 122 -10.37 11.70 -6.71
N ILE A 123 -10.68 10.56 -6.12
CA ILE A 123 -10.17 9.25 -6.57
C ILE A 123 -10.99 8.78 -7.76
N LYS A 124 -10.34 8.62 -8.89
CA LYS A 124 -10.94 8.13 -10.12
C LYS A 124 -10.64 6.64 -10.29
N GLN A 125 -11.57 5.92 -10.87
CA GLN A 125 -11.35 4.52 -11.21
C GLN A 125 -10.35 4.40 -12.37
N VAL A 126 -9.55 3.33 -12.33
CA VAL A 126 -8.65 3.00 -13.42
C VAL A 126 -9.48 2.54 -14.61
N PRO A 127 -9.26 3.12 -15.82
CA PRO A 127 -9.95 2.63 -17.02
C PRO A 127 -9.56 1.16 -17.28
N GLU A 128 -10.53 0.38 -17.71
CA GLU A 128 -10.28 -1.00 -18.12
C GLU A 128 -9.38 -1.01 -19.37
N LEU A 129 -8.13 -1.37 -19.18
CA LEU A 129 -7.15 -1.49 -20.26
C LEU A 129 -6.93 -2.96 -20.64
N GLY A 130 -8.00 -3.62 -21.07
CA GLY A 130 -7.89 -4.94 -21.71
C GLY A 130 -7.19 -6.04 -20.92
N GLY A 131 -7.36 -6.09 -19.60
CA GLY A 131 -6.83 -7.16 -18.76
C GLY A 131 -5.34 -7.10 -18.46
N ILE A 132 -4.65 -6.03 -18.81
CA ILE A 132 -3.22 -5.86 -18.59
C ILE A 132 -2.91 -5.41 -17.14
N ILE A 133 -3.85 -4.77 -16.49
CA ILE A 133 -3.75 -4.39 -15.09
C ILE A 133 -4.62 -5.34 -14.27
N ASN A 134 -4.01 -6.00 -13.29
CA ASN A 134 -4.77 -6.74 -12.30
C ASN A 134 -5.50 -5.73 -11.41
N ASP A 135 -6.72 -5.40 -11.76
CA ASP A 135 -7.55 -4.35 -11.17
C ASP A 135 -7.71 -4.48 -9.66
N SER A 136 -7.49 -5.69 -9.12
CA SER A 136 -7.64 -5.96 -7.69
C SER A 136 -6.60 -5.25 -6.82
N CYS A 137 -5.44 -4.91 -7.37
CA CYS A 137 -4.35 -4.29 -6.60
C CYS A 137 -4.41 -2.75 -6.59
N VAL A 138 -5.19 -2.14 -7.47
CA VAL A 138 -5.28 -0.69 -7.60
C VAL A 138 -6.66 -0.21 -7.17
N LYS A 139 -6.71 0.64 -6.14
CA LYS A 139 -7.96 1.27 -5.67
C LYS A 139 -8.48 2.33 -6.62
N GLY A 140 -7.58 3.06 -7.24
CA GLY A 140 -7.91 4.16 -8.12
C GLY A 140 -6.71 5.05 -8.40
N ILE A 141 -6.96 6.15 -9.09
CA ILE A 141 -5.96 7.15 -9.43
C ILE A 141 -6.37 8.49 -8.80
N ALA A 142 -5.45 9.14 -8.13
CA ALA A 142 -5.60 10.51 -7.63
C ALA A 142 -4.61 11.42 -8.35
N THR A 143 -5.04 12.66 -8.60
CA THR A 143 -4.12 13.71 -9.08
C THR A 143 -3.72 14.57 -7.90
N VAL A 144 -2.44 14.60 -7.60
CA VAL A 144 -1.87 15.37 -6.50
C VAL A 144 -0.75 16.22 -7.04
N GLU A 145 -0.83 17.53 -6.84
CA GLU A 145 0.16 18.51 -7.32
C GLU A 145 0.50 18.36 -8.82
N GLY A 146 -0.51 18.07 -9.64
CA GLY A 146 -0.36 17.88 -11.07
C GLY A 146 0.21 16.53 -11.48
N LYS A 147 0.48 15.62 -10.54
CA LYS A 147 0.96 14.27 -10.81
C LYS A 147 -0.14 13.24 -10.58
N MET A 148 -0.19 12.24 -11.42
CA MET A 148 -1.07 11.09 -11.20
C MET A 148 -0.40 10.08 -10.27
N VAL A 149 -1.12 9.73 -9.21
CA VAL A 149 -0.68 8.75 -8.21
C VAL A 149 -1.64 7.56 -8.26
N MET A 150 -1.12 6.38 -8.47
CA MET A 150 -1.89 5.14 -8.40
C MET A 150 -2.00 4.68 -6.95
N LEU A 151 -3.23 4.66 -6.42
CA LEU A 151 -3.49 4.23 -5.06
C LEU A 151 -3.64 2.72 -5.00
N LEU A 152 -2.80 2.08 -4.20
CA LEU A 152 -2.75 0.63 -4.09
C LEU A 152 -3.61 0.12 -2.94
N ASP A 153 -4.30 -0.99 -3.19
CA ASP A 153 -4.91 -1.80 -2.14
C ASP A 153 -3.86 -2.80 -1.63
N ILE A 154 -3.34 -2.51 -0.46
CA ILE A 154 -2.27 -3.29 0.12
C ILE A 154 -2.71 -4.72 0.45
N ASN A 155 -3.94 -4.92 0.88
CA ASN A 155 -4.44 -6.26 1.18
C ASN A 155 -4.47 -7.14 -0.07
N SER A 156 -4.99 -6.62 -1.17
CA SER A 156 -5.02 -7.33 -2.45
C SER A 156 -3.62 -7.55 -3.03
N LEU A 157 -2.75 -6.55 -2.87
CA LEU A 157 -1.38 -6.62 -3.37
C LEU A 157 -0.59 -7.77 -2.75
N VAL A 158 -0.76 -7.99 -1.46
CA VAL A 158 0.00 -8.99 -0.69
C VAL A 158 -0.78 -10.28 -0.42
N ALA A 159 -2.02 -10.38 -0.86
CA ALA A 159 -2.89 -11.54 -0.60
C ALA A 159 -2.21 -12.87 -0.95
N ALA A 160 -1.55 -12.93 -2.10
CA ALA A 160 -0.82 -14.11 -2.52
C ALA A 160 0.36 -14.49 -1.60
N CYS A 161 0.93 -13.52 -0.87
CA CYS A 161 2.01 -13.78 0.09
C CYS A 161 1.48 -14.27 1.44
N VAL A 162 0.28 -13.85 1.79
CA VAL A 162 -0.30 -14.05 3.12
C VAL A 162 -1.13 -15.32 3.17
N GLU A 163 -1.73 -15.73 2.06
CA GLU A 163 -2.56 -16.92 1.95
C GLU A 163 -1.74 -18.21 1.71
N THR A 164 -0.48 -18.08 1.34
CA THR A 164 0.41 -19.25 1.09
C THR A 164 0.87 -19.95 2.37
N ASP A 165 0.37 -19.52 3.51
CA ASP A 165 0.61 -20.18 4.81
C ASP A 165 -0.35 -21.37 5.06
N ALA A 166 -0.95 -21.89 4.00
CA ALA A 166 -1.60 -23.18 4.07
C ALA A 166 -0.51 -24.24 4.33
N PRO A 167 -0.64 -25.07 5.37
CA PRO A 167 0.30 -26.14 5.58
C PRO A 167 0.27 -27.01 4.33
N ARG A 168 1.38 -27.04 3.60
CA ARG A 168 1.59 -28.09 2.63
C ARG A 168 1.59 -29.38 3.42
N THR A 169 0.49 -30.07 3.40
CA THR A 169 0.46 -31.47 3.79
C THR A 169 1.42 -32.17 2.84
N LEU A 170 2.61 -32.42 3.32
CA LEU A 170 3.49 -33.38 2.71
C LEU A 170 2.80 -34.72 2.85
N ASN A 171 2.00 -35.08 1.86
CA ASN A 171 1.64 -36.47 1.64
C ASN A 171 2.91 -37.16 1.17
N ALA A 172 3.58 -37.75 2.13
CA ALA A 172 4.61 -38.71 1.83
C ALA A 172 3.99 -39.95 1.15
#